data_4e2140acc3fd57c7c7e01e456bfb4246
#
_entry.id   4e2140acc3fd57c7c7e01e456bfb4246
#
_cell.length_a   1.000
_cell.length_b   1.000
_cell.length_c   1.000
_cell.angle_alpha   90.00
_cell.angle_beta   90.00
_cell.angle_gamma   90.00
#
_symmetry.space_group_name_H-M   'P 1'
#
loop_
_entity.id
_entity.type
_entity.pdbx_description
1 polymer ?
#
loop_
_entity_poly.entity_id
_entity_poly.type
_entity_poly.pdbx_seq_one_letter_code
_entity_poly.pdbx_strand_id
1 'polypeptide(L)'
;MTDSRSPAERRLMNKAVHYLGHYTASQQRLREVLVRFAERKLDAHDADEVAVARERVISDCVRLGYVDDAAFALSQARSKRRTRL
;
A
#
# COMPACT_ATOMS: atom_id res chain seq x y z
N MET A 1 4.32 -16.11 -18.98
CA MET A 1 3.14 -15.24 -18.87
C MET A 1 3.58 -13.79 -18.70
N THR A 2 3.04 -12.90 -19.48
CA THR A 2 3.47 -11.51 -19.48
C THR A 2 2.66 -10.73 -18.44
N ASP A 3 3.38 -10.03 -17.57
CA ASP A 3 2.76 -9.12 -16.62
C ASP A 3 2.33 -7.86 -17.37
N SER A 4 1.03 -7.57 -17.34
CA SER A 4 0.46 -6.41 -18.03
C SER A 4 0.67 -5.09 -17.29
N ARG A 5 1.23 -5.15 -16.09
CA ARG A 5 1.50 -3.93 -15.31
C ARG A 5 2.62 -3.11 -15.94
N SER A 6 2.49 -1.78 -15.85
CA SER A 6 3.57 -0.88 -16.24
C SER A 6 4.76 -1.03 -15.28
N PRO A 7 5.97 -0.58 -15.68
CA PRO A 7 7.12 -0.63 -14.76
C PRO A 7 6.86 0.10 -13.44
N ALA A 8 6.18 1.25 -13.48
CA ALA A 8 5.84 2.00 -12.27
C ALA A 8 4.89 1.19 -11.38
N GLU A 9 3.88 0.56 -11.97
CA GLU A 9 2.93 -0.25 -11.22
C GLU A 9 3.60 -1.45 -10.57
N ARG A 10 4.52 -2.12 -11.27
CA ARG A 10 5.28 -3.24 -10.69
C ARG A 10 6.09 -2.80 -9.48
N ARG A 11 6.77 -1.67 -9.58
CA ARG A 11 7.59 -1.16 -8.48
C ARG A 11 6.73 -0.79 -7.28
N LEU A 12 5.59 -0.17 -7.53
CA LEU A 12 4.64 0.16 -6.47
C LEU A 12 4.07 -1.11 -5.83
N MET A 13 3.74 -2.11 -6.62
CA MET A 13 3.22 -3.38 -6.10
C MET A 13 4.27 -4.09 -5.24
N ASN A 14 5.52 -4.13 -5.68
CA ASN A 14 6.61 -4.72 -4.91
C ASN A 14 6.78 -4.00 -3.58
N LYS A 15 6.73 -2.67 -3.58
CA LYS A 15 6.82 -1.89 -2.35
C LYS A 15 5.65 -2.17 -1.42
N ALA A 16 4.43 -2.22 -1.97
CA ALA A 16 3.22 -2.50 -1.18
C ALA A 16 3.29 -3.87 -0.50
N VAL A 17 3.65 -4.90 -1.26
CA VAL A 17 3.75 -6.27 -0.73
C VAL A 17 4.83 -6.34 0.35
N HIS A 18 5.97 -5.72 0.12
CA HIS A 18 7.06 -5.69 1.09
C HIS A 18 6.62 -5.00 2.39
N TYR A 19 5.98 -3.86 2.27
CA TYR A 19 5.50 -3.10 3.44
C TYR A 19 4.45 -3.89 4.22
N LEU A 20 3.47 -4.46 3.52
CA LEU A 20 2.38 -5.21 4.15
C LEU A 20 2.84 -6.54 4.73
N GLY A 21 3.99 -7.04 4.30
CA GLY A 21 4.63 -8.21 4.91
C GLY A 21 5.19 -7.93 6.30
N HIS A 22 5.44 -6.65 6.62
CA HIS A 22 6.01 -6.25 7.90
C HIS A 22 5.02 -5.48 8.79
N TYR A 23 4.03 -4.83 8.20
CA TYR A 23 3.12 -3.94 8.94
C TYR A 23 1.69 -4.16 8.52
N THR A 24 0.78 -4.16 9.49
CA THR A 24 -0.65 -4.08 9.21
C THR A 24 -0.99 -2.61 8.93
N ALA A 25 -1.70 -2.35 7.85
CA ALA A 25 -2.00 -0.99 7.44
C ALA A 25 -3.39 -0.87 6.83
N SER A 26 -4.00 0.30 7.00
CA SER A 26 -5.22 0.67 6.30
C SER A 26 -4.91 1.06 4.85
N GLN A 27 -5.95 1.19 4.03
CA GLN A 27 -5.80 1.69 2.66
C GLN A 27 -5.11 3.05 2.62
N GLN A 28 -5.53 3.95 3.51
CA GLN A 28 -4.97 5.29 3.54
C GLN A 28 -3.49 5.27 3.90
N ARG A 29 -3.11 4.46 4.88
CA ARG A 29 -1.71 4.36 5.26
C ARG A 29 -0.86 3.78 4.12
N LEU A 30 -1.37 2.77 3.44
CA LEU A 30 -0.69 2.21 2.28
C LEU A 30 -0.52 3.27 1.19
N ARG A 31 -1.56 4.06 0.93
CA ARG A 31 -1.49 5.14 -0.06
C ARG A 31 -0.38 6.13 0.30
N GLU A 32 -0.29 6.54 1.55
CA GLU A 32 0.75 7.45 2.01
C GLU A 32 2.15 6.88 1.79
N VAL A 33 2.34 5.60 2.11
CA VAL A 33 3.61 4.92 1.91
C VAL A 33 3.99 4.90 0.43
N LEU A 34 3.03 4.60 -0.44
CA LEU A 34 3.29 4.55 -1.88
C LEU A 34 3.53 5.93 -2.48
N VAL A 35 2.86 6.96 -1.98
CA VAL A 35 3.12 8.35 -2.40
C VAL A 35 4.56 8.74 -2.09
N ARG A 36 5.02 8.48 -0.88
CA ARG A 36 6.39 8.79 -0.48
C ARG A 36 7.42 8.00 -1.28
N PHE A 37 7.13 6.73 -1.51
CA PHE A 37 8.00 5.90 -2.33
C PHE A 37 8.12 6.44 -3.75
N ALA A 38 6.98 6.82 -4.36
CA ALA A 38 6.96 7.35 -5.71
C ALA A 38 7.73 8.67 -5.82
N GLU A 39 7.61 9.54 -4.84
CA GLU A 39 8.34 10.80 -4.82
C GLU A 39 9.85 10.59 -4.85
N ARG A 40 10.34 9.55 -4.20
CA ARG A 40 11.77 9.26 -4.13
C ARG A 40 12.28 8.41 -5.30
N LYS A 41 11.49 7.43 -5.73
CA LYS A 41 11.96 6.39 -6.65
C LYS A 41 11.34 6.46 -8.04
N LEU A 42 10.24 7.18 -8.19
CA LEU A 42 9.51 7.27 -9.45
C LEU A 42 9.36 8.71 -9.95
N ASP A 43 10.23 9.58 -9.49
CA ASP A 43 10.19 11.01 -9.84
C ASP A 43 10.41 11.28 -11.33
N ALA A 44 11.08 10.35 -12.02
CA ALA A 44 11.30 10.44 -13.47
C ALA A 44 10.08 10.02 -14.29
N HIS A 45 9.08 9.42 -13.65
CA HIS A 45 7.86 8.97 -14.33
C HIS A 45 6.82 10.07 -14.36
N ASP A 46 5.88 9.97 -15.30
CA ASP A 46 4.74 10.88 -15.38
C ASP A 46 3.89 10.78 -14.11
N ALA A 47 3.58 11.92 -13.51
CA ALA A 47 2.85 11.96 -12.24
C ALA A 47 1.45 11.34 -12.35
N ASP A 48 0.77 11.58 -13.46
CA ASP A 48 -0.57 11.01 -13.69
C ASP A 48 -0.50 9.50 -13.84
N GLU A 49 0.49 9.00 -14.57
CA GLU A 49 0.73 7.57 -14.73
C GLU A 49 0.99 6.90 -13.38
N VAL A 50 1.83 7.53 -12.56
CA VAL A 50 2.15 7.03 -11.22
C VAL A 50 0.91 7.03 -10.34
N ALA A 51 0.09 8.08 -10.41
CA ALA A 51 -1.14 8.16 -9.62
C ALA A 51 -2.12 7.04 -9.99
N VAL A 52 -2.31 6.78 -11.28
CA VAL A 52 -3.17 5.69 -11.74
C VAL A 52 -2.61 4.34 -11.29
N ALA A 53 -1.32 4.13 -11.46
CA ALA A 53 -0.66 2.88 -11.05
C ALA A 53 -0.80 2.65 -9.54
N ARG A 54 -0.62 3.70 -8.74
CA ARG A 54 -0.78 3.62 -7.29
C ARG A 54 -2.18 3.16 -6.89
N GLU A 55 -3.22 3.75 -7.49
CA GLU A 55 -4.59 3.37 -7.16
C GLU A 55 -4.91 1.95 -7.58
N ARG A 56 -4.36 1.49 -8.70
CA ARG A 56 -4.50 0.10 -9.14
C ARG A 56 -3.85 -0.87 -8.15
N VAL A 57 -2.67 -0.53 -7.67
CA VAL A 57 -1.95 -1.36 -6.68
C VAL A 57 -2.74 -1.45 -5.38
N ILE A 58 -3.27 -0.33 -4.89
CA ILE A 58 -4.08 -0.30 -3.68
C ILE A 58 -5.33 -1.17 -3.85
N SER A 59 -6.02 -1.02 -4.97
CA SER A 59 -7.21 -1.81 -5.30
C SER A 59 -6.88 -3.32 -5.31
N ASP A 60 -5.77 -3.69 -5.93
CA ASP A 60 -5.33 -5.09 -5.98
C ASP A 60 -5.01 -5.63 -4.58
N CYS A 61 -4.36 -4.83 -3.74
CA CYS A 61 -4.05 -5.23 -2.37
C CYS A 61 -5.32 -5.46 -1.54
N VAL A 62 -6.33 -4.61 -1.73
CA VAL A 62 -7.62 -4.80 -1.07
C VAL A 62 -8.29 -6.08 -1.56
N ARG A 63 -8.32 -6.28 -2.86
CA ARG A 63 -8.95 -7.44 -3.49
C ARG A 63 -8.28 -8.75 -3.06
N LEU A 64 -6.96 -8.74 -2.90
CA LEU A 64 -6.19 -9.91 -2.49
C LEU A 64 -6.19 -10.14 -0.98
N GLY A 65 -6.82 -9.25 -0.21
CA GLY A 65 -6.89 -9.39 1.23
C GLY A 65 -5.63 -8.95 1.96
N TYR A 66 -4.73 -8.25 1.32
CA TYR A 66 -3.51 -7.76 1.97
C TYR A 66 -3.76 -6.52 2.82
N VAL A 67 -4.83 -5.80 2.56
CA VAL A 67 -5.25 -4.63 3.33
C VAL A 67 -6.66 -4.88 3.84
N ASP A 68 -6.86 -4.73 5.14
CA ASP A 68 -8.16 -4.91 5.78
C ASP A 68 -8.32 -3.83 6.84
N ASP A 69 -9.09 -2.79 6.51
CA ASP A 69 -9.32 -1.66 7.41
C ASP A 69 -9.99 -2.08 8.71
N ALA A 70 -10.88 -3.05 8.66
CA ALA A 70 -11.54 -3.57 9.86
C ALA A 70 -10.56 -4.28 10.79
N ALA A 71 -9.71 -5.14 10.24
CA ALA A 71 -8.67 -5.82 11.02
C ALA A 71 -7.68 -4.84 11.61
N PHE A 72 -7.31 -3.79 10.85
CA PHE A 72 -6.43 -2.73 11.34
C PHE A 72 -7.06 -2.00 12.52
N ALA A 73 -8.34 -1.66 12.44
CA ALA A 73 -9.05 -0.98 13.52
C ALA A 73 -9.10 -1.82 14.79
N LEU A 74 -9.36 -3.11 14.67
CA LEU A 74 -9.35 -4.04 15.81
C LEU A 74 -7.97 -4.12 16.46
N SER A 75 -6.92 -4.20 15.66
CA SER A 75 -5.55 -4.24 16.15
C SER A 75 -5.21 -2.98 16.94
N GLN A 76 -5.61 -1.82 16.47
CA GLN A 76 -5.41 -0.56 17.17
C GLN A 76 -6.18 -0.51 18.49
N ALA A 77 -7.42 -0.98 18.51
CA ALA A 77 -8.22 -1.02 19.72
C ALA A 77 -7.60 -1.90 20.80
N ARG A 78 -7.09 -3.05 20.41
CA ARG A 78 -6.39 -3.97 21.33
C ARG A 78 -5.15 -3.34 21.92
N SER A 79 -4.35 -2.65 21.11
CA SER A 79 -3.16 -1.97 21.58
C SER A 79 -3.48 -0.90 22.60
N LYS A 80 -4.52 -0.11 22.36
CA LYS A 80 -4.98 0.92 23.30
C LYS A 80 -5.43 0.33 24.63
N ARG A 81 -6.11 -0.80 24.62
CA ARG A 81 -6.53 -1.49 25.85
C ARG A 81 -5.33 -1.95 26.67
N ARG A 82 -4.31 -2.48 26.02
CA ARG A 82 -3.09 -2.90 26.69
C ARG A 82 -2.39 -1.76 27.40
N THR A 83 -2.39 -0.58 26.79
CA THR A 83 -1.70 0.58 27.34
C THR A 83 -2.36 1.10 28.61
N ARG A 84 -3.61 0.79 28.85
CA ARG A 84 -4.33 1.20 30.05
C ARG A 84 -4.09 0.31 31.24
N LEU A 85 -3.58 -0.86 31.02
CA LEU A 85 -3.26 -1.78 32.09
C LEU A 85 -1.88 -1.53 32.65
#